data_e710e89105905ac1e33d6b95fd495b74
#
_entry.id   e710e89105905ac1e33d6b95fd495b74
#
_cell.length_a   1.000
_cell.length_b   1.000
_cell.length_c   1.000
_cell.angle_alpha   90.00
_cell.angle_beta   90.00
_cell.angle_gamma   90.00
#
_symmetry.space_group_name_H-M   'P 1'
#
loop_
_entity.id
_entity.type
_entity.pdbx_description
1 polymer ?
#
loop_
_entity_poly.entity_id
_entity_poly.type
_entity_poly.pdbx_seq_one_letter_code
_entity_poly.pdbx_strand_id
1 'polypeptide(L)'
;MTRSPWRRHLTHFRASAGALAASIALSIALAALILPVPLLVARVIDHSIPEHRRGELVTIGVAVVALTALASGLSVLERRIALRLTKRVTRELRESMLDKIYRLSRQHYDTTPMAELHDRVVNHADRVDFATTILLRDVVPGAVLAFAMLSLLFVRSPLLTGVTVVVGGLSLIVNRASDKTLEKRFESYHTAFENYSAGMITSLRAQDLTRAHAAELYEQDQRSRDAREVEHAGIRRALALAFHGAAHQTITALVGASILIVGGLATIDGSMTIGTVLSFFAGFALLRGPLNAMNGAFPNLIEGQASLAKIHELLDRVDERPYSGTTRLDIVGALSMRNVTFGYGSGPPVLQSFSLELQPHCVTALVGPNGSGKSSVVNLVLGHYRPSIGEVCIDGLRYDDADLAHVLRHIGIVPQDPFFFAASIRENLIYGSTGIGADDIRWALGMAGAQSIVDSLPLGLETVLGEDARTLSGGQRQRIAIARALVRRPKILILDEPTNHLDRNGIAEVLANLRAWQARPAVLIVSHHSEAVDMADHVVNLGAAAPVSR
;
A
#
# COMPACT_ATOMS: atom_id res chain seq x y z
N MET A 1 -3.98 -26.36 -1.46
CA MET A 1 -3.03 -25.99 -2.54
C MET A 1 -3.17 -24.52 -2.84
N THR A 2 -2.37 -23.66 -2.24
CA THR A 2 -2.38 -22.22 -2.46
C THR A 2 -1.93 -21.93 -3.89
N ARG A 3 -2.80 -21.33 -4.68
CA ARG A 3 -2.46 -20.90 -6.06
C ARG A 3 -1.26 -19.95 -5.97
N SER A 4 -0.24 -20.15 -6.82
CA SER A 4 0.92 -19.25 -6.91
C SER A 4 0.45 -17.79 -6.90
N PRO A 5 1.03 -16.89 -6.06
CA PRO A 5 0.65 -15.47 -5.98
C PRO A 5 0.62 -14.78 -7.35
N TRP A 6 1.55 -15.14 -8.25
CA TRP A 6 1.59 -14.66 -9.63
C TRP A 6 0.36 -15.04 -10.44
N ARG A 7 -0.16 -16.27 -10.29
CA ARG A 7 -1.37 -16.69 -11.03
C ARG A 7 -2.57 -15.82 -10.70
N ARG A 8 -2.71 -15.42 -9.45
CA ARG A 8 -3.77 -14.52 -9.01
C ARG A 8 -3.55 -13.11 -9.54
N HIS A 9 -2.33 -12.59 -9.47
CA HIS A 9 -1.98 -11.27 -10.01
C HIS A 9 -2.26 -11.18 -11.52
N LEU A 10 -1.92 -12.21 -12.29
CA LEU A 10 -2.18 -12.27 -13.73
C LEU A 10 -3.67 -12.23 -14.09
N THR A 11 -4.59 -12.54 -13.18
CA THR A 11 -6.03 -12.38 -13.47
C THR A 11 -6.45 -10.93 -13.62
N HIS A 12 -5.75 -9.98 -13.00
CA HIS A 12 -6.01 -8.54 -13.17
C HIS A 12 -5.71 -8.06 -14.61
N PHE A 13 -4.86 -8.77 -15.35
CA PHE A 13 -4.59 -8.45 -16.76
C PHE A 13 -5.72 -8.85 -17.71
N ARG A 14 -6.69 -9.66 -17.28
CA ARG A 14 -7.82 -10.08 -18.12
C ARG A 14 -8.65 -8.89 -18.63
N ALA A 15 -8.85 -7.88 -17.80
CA ALA A 15 -9.55 -6.64 -18.20
C ALA A 15 -8.79 -5.84 -19.28
N SER A 16 -7.49 -6.10 -19.45
CA SER A 16 -6.60 -5.43 -20.41
C SER A 16 -5.97 -6.42 -21.42
N ALA A 17 -6.65 -7.55 -21.69
CA ALA A 17 -6.16 -8.61 -22.56
C ALA A 17 -5.74 -8.12 -23.95
N GLY A 18 -6.44 -7.12 -24.51
CA GLY A 18 -6.09 -6.51 -25.80
C GLY A 18 -4.72 -5.80 -25.78
N ALA A 19 -4.41 -5.07 -24.69
CA ALA A 19 -3.12 -4.41 -24.54
C ALA A 19 -1.99 -5.42 -24.32
N LEU A 20 -2.25 -6.50 -23.58
CA LEU A 20 -1.30 -7.60 -23.39
C LEU A 20 -1.02 -8.31 -24.73
N ALA A 21 -2.06 -8.63 -25.51
CA ALA A 21 -1.93 -9.22 -26.83
C ALA A 21 -1.14 -8.31 -27.80
N ALA A 22 -1.39 -6.99 -27.76
CA ALA A 22 -0.66 -6.01 -28.54
C ALA A 22 0.83 -5.97 -28.15
N SER A 23 1.18 -6.01 -26.86
CA SER A 23 2.58 -6.08 -26.40
C SER A 23 3.27 -7.34 -26.90
N ILE A 24 2.62 -8.51 -26.81
CA ILE A 24 3.16 -9.77 -27.30
C ILE A 24 3.32 -9.73 -28.84
N ALA A 25 2.34 -9.21 -29.57
CA ALA A 25 2.42 -9.08 -31.04
C ALA A 25 3.57 -8.16 -31.46
N LEU A 26 3.79 -7.05 -30.74
CA LEU A 26 4.94 -6.17 -30.96
C LEU A 26 6.27 -6.86 -30.65
N SER A 27 6.34 -7.67 -29.59
CA SER A 27 7.54 -8.47 -29.28
C SER A 27 7.85 -9.47 -30.39
N ILE A 28 6.84 -10.09 -30.99
CA ILE A 28 7.00 -10.99 -32.15
C ILE A 28 7.48 -10.21 -33.37
N ALA A 29 6.90 -9.04 -33.66
CA ALA A 29 7.33 -8.17 -34.76
C ALA A 29 8.78 -7.70 -34.58
N LEU A 30 9.18 -7.34 -33.34
CA LEU A 30 10.57 -7.00 -33.01
C LEU A 30 11.53 -8.17 -33.27
N ALA A 31 11.17 -9.37 -32.86
CA ALA A 31 11.95 -10.56 -33.15
C ALA A 31 12.08 -10.79 -34.66
N ALA A 32 10.99 -10.66 -35.43
CA ALA A 32 10.99 -10.83 -36.87
C ALA A 32 11.90 -9.82 -37.61
N LEU A 33 12.04 -8.58 -37.09
CA LEU A 33 12.96 -7.59 -37.66
C LEU A 33 14.44 -7.88 -37.37
N ILE A 34 14.74 -8.53 -36.24
CA ILE A 34 16.11 -8.84 -35.83
C ILE A 34 16.60 -10.16 -36.40
N LEU A 35 15.73 -11.13 -36.62
CA LEU A 35 16.06 -12.47 -37.15
C LEU A 35 16.86 -12.50 -38.47
N PRO A 36 16.66 -11.61 -39.46
CA PRO A 36 17.43 -11.61 -40.69
C PRO A 36 18.91 -11.23 -40.51
N VAL A 37 19.27 -10.51 -39.44
CA VAL A 37 20.62 -9.94 -39.25
C VAL A 37 21.72 -11.02 -39.28
N PRO A 38 21.64 -12.15 -38.54
CA PRO A 38 22.64 -13.22 -38.63
C PRO A 38 22.75 -13.83 -40.04
N LEU A 39 21.62 -13.96 -40.75
CA LEU A 39 21.62 -14.50 -42.12
C LEU A 39 22.31 -13.56 -43.10
N LEU A 40 22.11 -12.27 -42.96
CA LEU A 40 22.79 -11.25 -43.76
C LEU A 40 24.29 -11.25 -43.49
N VAL A 41 24.71 -11.47 -42.22
CA VAL A 41 26.14 -11.64 -41.87
C VAL A 41 26.75 -12.87 -42.60
N ALA A 42 26.06 -14.02 -42.56
CA ALA A 42 26.53 -15.21 -43.29
C ALA A 42 26.71 -14.93 -44.79
N ARG A 43 25.71 -14.28 -45.40
CA ARG A 43 25.73 -13.95 -46.84
C ARG A 43 26.88 -13.03 -47.22
N VAL A 44 27.18 -12.05 -46.38
CA VAL A 44 28.33 -11.15 -46.59
C VAL A 44 29.64 -11.93 -46.58
N ILE A 45 29.83 -12.83 -45.62
CA ILE A 45 31.09 -13.55 -45.41
C ILE A 45 31.29 -14.66 -46.47
N ASP A 46 30.22 -15.44 -46.76
CA ASP A 46 30.34 -16.61 -47.66
C ASP A 46 30.23 -16.26 -49.16
N HIS A 47 29.59 -15.12 -49.52
CA HIS A 47 29.32 -14.78 -50.91
C HIS A 47 29.82 -13.38 -51.29
N SER A 48 29.38 -12.30 -50.60
CA SER A 48 29.63 -10.93 -51.07
C SER A 48 31.10 -10.55 -51.03
N ILE A 49 31.86 -11.00 -50.02
CA ILE A 49 33.30 -10.73 -49.89
C ILE A 49 34.12 -11.58 -50.89
N PRO A 50 33.97 -12.92 -50.97
CA PRO A 50 34.75 -13.75 -51.93
C PRO A 50 34.48 -13.39 -53.38
N GLU A 51 33.26 -13.01 -53.72
CA GLU A 51 32.86 -12.64 -55.09
C GLU A 51 33.10 -11.15 -55.40
N HIS A 52 33.75 -10.39 -54.50
CA HIS A 52 34.06 -8.95 -54.67
C HIS A 52 32.83 -8.05 -54.98
N ARG A 53 31.60 -8.42 -54.51
CA ARG A 53 30.34 -7.74 -54.82
C ARG A 53 30.16 -6.49 -53.93
N ARG A 54 30.88 -5.40 -54.21
CA ARG A 54 30.85 -4.16 -53.40
C ARG A 54 29.45 -3.55 -53.21
N GLY A 55 28.62 -3.57 -54.29
CA GLY A 55 27.25 -3.01 -54.22
C GLY A 55 26.34 -3.81 -53.29
N GLU A 56 26.44 -5.14 -53.29
CA GLU A 56 25.68 -6.02 -52.39
C GLU A 56 26.09 -5.80 -50.91
N LEU A 57 27.39 -5.64 -50.65
CA LEU A 57 27.90 -5.35 -49.30
C LEU A 57 27.30 -4.05 -48.73
N VAL A 58 27.29 -2.96 -49.53
CA VAL A 58 26.71 -1.69 -49.13
C VAL A 58 25.20 -1.81 -48.87
N THR A 59 24.48 -2.51 -49.78
CA THR A 59 23.03 -2.72 -49.65
C THR A 59 22.68 -3.50 -48.37
N ILE A 60 23.43 -4.56 -48.06
CA ILE A 60 23.23 -5.34 -46.83
C ILE A 60 23.55 -4.49 -45.61
N GLY A 61 24.62 -3.69 -45.63
CA GLY A 61 24.96 -2.78 -44.55
C GLY A 61 23.84 -1.78 -44.26
N VAL A 62 23.32 -1.14 -45.32
CA VAL A 62 22.18 -0.22 -45.19
C VAL A 62 20.92 -0.94 -44.67
N ALA A 63 20.64 -2.15 -45.16
CA ALA A 63 19.50 -2.95 -44.69
C ALA A 63 19.60 -3.30 -43.20
N VAL A 64 20.77 -3.69 -42.70
CA VAL A 64 21.00 -3.97 -41.26
C VAL A 64 20.76 -2.72 -40.42
N VAL A 65 21.26 -1.55 -40.85
CA VAL A 65 21.02 -0.27 -40.13
C VAL A 65 19.53 0.07 -40.15
N ALA A 66 18.85 -0.06 -41.28
CA ALA A 66 17.42 0.22 -41.39
C ALA A 66 16.58 -0.72 -40.51
N LEU A 67 16.87 -2.02 -40.49
CA LEU A 67 16.18 -3.01 -39.64
C LEU A 67 16.39 -2.71 -38.16
N THR A 68 17.62 -2.39 -37.75
CA THR A 68 17.91 -2.06 -36.34
C THR A 68 17.28 -0.75 -35.92
N ALA A 69 17.26 0.27 -36.78
CA ALA A 69 16.59 1.54 -36.50
C ALA A 69 15.07 1.37 -36.34
N LEU A 70 14.45 0.58 -37.26
CA LEU A 70 13.03 0.26 -37.20
C LEU A 70 12.69 -0.54 -35.92
N ALA A 71 13.49 -1.55 -35.58
CA ALA A 71 13.35 -2.34 -34.38
C ALA A 71 13.48 -1.45 -33.13
N SER A 72 14.41 -0.49 -33.08
CA SER A 72 14.57 0.46 -31.97
C SER A 72 13.33 1.34 -31.81
N GLY A 73 12.78 1.88 -32.90
CA GLY A 73 11.54 2.65 -32.88
C GLY A 73 10.35 1.84 -32.34
N LEU A 74 10.20 0.60 -32.83
CA LEU A 74 9.12 -0.30 -32.43
C LEU A 74 9.25 -0.73 -30.96
N SER A 75 10.48 -0.88 -30.45
CA SER A 75 10.74 -1.22 -29.04
C SER A 75 10.27 -0.11 -28.09
N VAL A 76 10.35 1.17 -28.50
CA VAL A 76 9.82 2.28 -27.71
C VAL A 76 8.30 2.21 -27.62
N LEU A 77 7.61 1.85 -28.71
CA LEU A 77 6.16 1.68 -28.72
C LEU A 77 5.73 0.51 -27.81
N GLU A 78 6.42 -0.62 -27.92
CA GLU A 78 6.19 -1.80 -27.06
C GLU A 78 6.34 -1.44 -25.59
N ARG A 79 7.46 -0.80 -25.20
CA ARG A 79 7.70 -0.33 -23.82
C ARG A 79 6.61 0.61 -23.34
N ARG A 80 6.13 1.52 -24.19
CA ARG A 80 5.03 2.45 -23.82
C ARG A 80 3.74 1.71 -23.50
N ILE A 81 3.40 0.65 -24.25
CA ILE A 81 2.20 -0.17 -24.01
C ILE A 81 2.38 -0.99 -22.74
N ALA A 82 3.51 -1.68 -22.58
CA ALA A 82 3.83 -2.47 -21.40
C ALA A 82 3.78 -1.63 -20.11
N LEU A 83 4.40 -0.44 -20.10
CA LEU A 83 4.39 0.47 -18.97
C LEU A 83 2.98 0.96 -18.61
N ARG A 84 2.18 1.36 -19.61
CA ARG A 84 0.79 1.79 -19.36
C ARG A 84 -0.04 0.67 -18.73
N LEU A 85 0.13 -0.55 -19.24
CA LEU A 85 -0.55 -1.74 -18.73
C LEU A 85 -0.16 -2.02 -17.29
N THR A 86 1.14 -2.05 -16.98
CA THR A 86 1.64 -2.29 -15.63
C THR A 86 1.13 -1.25 -14.64
N LYS A 87 1.28 0.04 -14.98
CA LYS A 87 0.84 1.14 -14.10
C LYS A 87 -0.67 1.11 -13.83
N ARG A 88 -1.48 0.71 -14.80
CA ARG A 88 -2.91 0.53 -14.62
C ARG A 88 -3.22 -0.60 -13.63
N VAL A 89 -2.60 -1.77 -13.80
CA VAL A 89 -2.80 -2.92 -12.90
C VAL A 89 -2.32 -2.61 -11.48
N THR A 90 -1.19 -1.92 -11.34
CA THR A 90 -0.68 -1.49 -10.02
C THR A 90 -1.62 -0.50 -9.35
N ARG A 91 -2.21 0.44 -10.10
CA ARG A 91 -3.22 1.36 -9.56
C ARG A 91 -4.45 0.60 -9.05
N GLU A 92 -5.01 -0.31 -9.86
CA GLU A 92 -6.16 -1.14 -9.47
C GLU A 92 -5.85 -1.98 -8.21
N LEU A 93 -4.62 -2.48 -8.08
CA LEU A 93 -4.16 -3.21 -6.90
C LEU A 93 -4.13 -2.29 -5.65
N ARG A 94 -3.59 -1.07 -5.78
CA ARG A 94 -3.58 -0.08 -4.69
C ARG A 94 -4.99 0.34 -4.27
N GLU A 95 -5.88 0.58 -5.23
CA GLU A 95 -7.29 0.90 -4.98
C GLU A 95 -7.97 -0.24 -4.22
N SER A 96 -7.72 -1.50 -4.61
CA SER A 96 -8.25 -2.68 -3.90
C SER A 96 -7.72 -2.82 -2.47
N MET A 97 -6.42 -2.54 -2.25
CA MET A 97 -5.84 -2.54 -0.90
C MET A 97 -6.44 -1.42 -0.04
N LEU A 98 -6.60 -0.23 -0.59
CA LEU A 98 -7.19 0.91 0.12
C LEU A 98 -8.65 0.63 0.51
N ASP A 99 -9.45 0.09 -0.42
CA ASP A 99 -10.82 -0.34 -0.13
C ASP A 99 -10.85 -1.39 0.98
N LYS A 100 -9.95 -2.39 0.92
CA LYS A 100 -9.84 -3.42 1.96
C LYS A 100 -9.46 -2.82 3.32
N ILE A 101 -8.47 -1.92 3.36
CA ILE A 101 -8.07 -1.23 4.59
C ILE A 101 -9.28 -0.55 5.24
N TYR A 102 -10.07 0.21 4.49
CA TYR A 102 -11.24 0.88 5.05
C TYR A 102 -12.37 -0.06 5.49
N ARG A 103 -12.36 -1.32 5.06
CA ARG A 103 -13.32 -2.35 5.51
C ARG A 103 -12.83 -3.17 6.71
N LEU A 104 -11.55 -3.12 7.04
CA LEU A 104 -11.01 -3.86 8.18
C LEU A 104 -11.60 -3.38 9.51
N SER A 105 -11.68 -4.31 10.47
CA SER A 105 -12.17 -4.03 11.82
C SER A 105 -11.23 -3.11 12.59
N ARG A 106 -11.74 -2.42 13.60
CA ARG A 106 -10.92 -1.61 14.51
C ARG A 106 -9.88 -2.47 15.24
N GLN A 107 -10.23 -3.69 15.61
CA GLN A 107 -9.33 -4.65 16.25
C GLN A 107 -8.06 -4.89 15.43
N HIS A 108 -8.17 -4.90 14.10
CA HIS A 108 -7.01 -5.03 13.23
C HIS A 108 -6.03 -3.86 13.39
N TYR A 109 -6.54 -2.62 13.46
CA TYR A 109 -5.71 -1.43 13.64
C TYR A 109 -5.07 -1.36 15.02
N ASP A 110 -5.73 -1.88 16.05
CA ASP A 110 -5.20 -1.89 17.40
C ASP A 110 -4.05 -2.92 17.57
N THR A 111 -4.03 -3.96 16.72
CA THR A 111 -3.03 -5.04 16.79
C THR A 111 -1.93 -4.94 15.72
N THR A 112 -2.15 -4.16 14.65
CA THR A 112 -1.20 -4.05 13.53
C THR A 112 -0.57 -2.66 13.52
N PRO A 113 0.77 -2.56 13.55
CA PRO A 113 1.45 -1.28 13.47
C PRO A 113 1.12 -0.53 12.17
N MET A 114 0.88 0.77 12.26
CA MET A 114 0.58 1.62 11.09
C MET A 114 1.69 1.57 10.04
N ALA A 115 2.96 1.45 10.47
CA ALA A 115 4.10 1.31 9.60
C ALA A 115 4.02 0.07 8.71
N GLU A 116 3.49 -1.04 9.21
CA GLU A 116 3.29 -2.28 8.44
C GLU A 116 2.21 -2.10 7.36
N LEU A 117 1.10 -1.45 7.68
CA LEU A 117 0.06 -1.15 6.70
C LEU A 117 0.57 -0.21 5.60
N HIS A 118 1.32 0.82 5.98
CA HIS A 118 1.96 1.73 5.05
C HIS A 118 2.92 0.97 4.11
N ASP A 119 3.78 0.10 4.66
CA ASP A 119 4.73 -0.69 3.87
C ASP A 119 4.02 -1.59 2.86
N ARG A 120 2.92 -2.22 3.25
CA ARG A 120 2.11 -3.08 2.36
C ARG A 120 1.53 -2.30 1.17
N VAL A 121 0.99 -1.10 1.41
CA VAL A 121 0.34 -0.29 0.36
C VAL A 121 1.35 0.42 -0.54
N VAL A 122 2.44 0.90 0.02
CA VAL A 122 3.42 1.72 -0.70
C VAL A 122 4.56 0.85 -1.24
N ASN A 123 5.36 0.27 -0.36
CA ASN A 123 6.59 -0.41 -0.76
C ASN A 123 6.34 -1.76 -1.44
N HIS A 124 5.47 -2.60 -0.88
CA HIS A 124 5.17 -3.89 -1.52
C HIS A 124 4.47 -3.71 -2.88
N ALA A 125 3.58 -2.70 -3.02
CA ALA A 125 2.97 -2.38 -4.30
C ALA A 125 4.00 -1.91 -5.34
N ASP A 126 5.01 -1.10 -4.94
CA ASP A 126 6.10 -0.67 -5.82
C ASP A 126 6.98 -1.83 -6.26
N ARG A 127 7.29 -2.77 -5.36
CA ARG A 127 8.05 -3.99 -5.70
C ARG A 127 7.31 -4.85 -6.72
N VAL A 128 5.99 -5.00 -6.55
CA VAL A 128 5.14 -5.73 -7.51
C VAL A 128 5.08 -4.99 -8.85
N ASP A 129 4.95 -3.67 -8.84
CA ASP A 129 4.99 -2.84 -10.06
C ASP A 129 6.30 -3.04 -10.82
N PHE A 130 7.43 -2.98 -10.11
CA PHE A 130 8.76 -3.16 -10.69
C PHE A 130 8.95 -4.56 -11.27
N ALA A 131 8.59 -5.61 -10.51
CA ALA A 131 8.67 -7.00 -10.96
C ALA A 131 7.77 -7.27 -12.18
N THR A 132 6.55 -6.74 -12.17
CA THR A 132 5.61 -6.85 -13.30
C THR A 132 6.12 -6.09 -14.52
N THR A 133 6.71 -4.91 -14.31
CA THR A 133 7.31 -4.13 -15.40
C THR A 133 8.47 -4.89 -16.05
N ILE A 134 9.37 -5.46 -15.26
CA ILE A 134 10.49 -6.27 -15.77
C ILE A 134 9.97 -7.51 -16.51
N LEU A 135 8.95 -8.17 -15.98
CA LEU A 135 8.35 -9.34 -16.62
C LEU A 135 7.86 -9.01 -18.05
N LEU A 136 7.12 -7.94 -18.22
CA LEU A 136 6.54 -7.55 -19.51
C LEU A 136 7.54 -6.87 -20.44
N ARG A 137 8.48 -6.10 -19.90
CA ARG A 137 9.45 -5.33 -20.71
C ARG A 137 10.67 -6.14 -21.15
N ASP A 138 11.17 -7.02 -20.25
CA ASP A 138 12.47 -7.68 -20.49
C ASP A 138 12.29 -9.19 -20.67
N VAL A 139 11.48 -9.86 -19.83
CA VAL A 139 11.38 -11.33 -19.85
C VAL A 139 10.54 -11.80 -21.03
N VAL A 140 9.37 -11.24 -21.27
CA VAL A 140 8.48 -11.67 -22.36
C VAL A 140 9.10 -11.40 -23.73
N PRO A 141 9.56 -10.19 -24.08
CA PRO A 141 10.21 -9.93 -25.36
C PRO A 141 11.51 -10.72 -25.53
N GLY A 142 12.31 -10.84 -24.46
CA GLY A 142 13.54 -11.63 -24.46
C GLY A 142 13.30 -13.11 -24.73
N ALA A 143 12.26 -13.70 -24.14
CA ALA A 143 11.87 -15.10 -24.37
C ALA A 143 11.38 -15.32 -25.81
N VAL A 144 10.57 -14.39 -26.36
CA VAL A 144 10.11 -14.44 -27.76
C VAL A 144 11.30 -14.39 -28.71
N LEU A 145 12.22 -13.43 -28.50
CA LEU A 145 13.42 -13.31 -29.35
C LEU A 145 14.32 -14.53 -29.21
N ALA A 146 14.55 -15.04 -28.00
CA ALA A 146 15.37 -16.22 -27.76
C ALA A 146 14.79 -17.45 -28.45
N PHE A 147 13.48 -17.69 -28.33
CA PHE A 147 12.81 -18.81 -29.00
C PHE A 147 12.90 -18.69 -30.52
N ALA A 148 12.59 -17.54 -31.09
CA ALA A 148 12.65 -17.31 -32.52
C ALA A 148 14.09 -17.45 -33.10
N MET A 149 15.08 -16.90 -32.39
CA MET A 149 16.50 -16.99 -32.79
C MET A 149 17.02 -18.42 -32.70
N LEU A 150 16.74 -19.14 -31.59
CA LEU A 150 17.14 -20.53 -31.44
C LEU A 150 16.49 -21.42 -32.51
N SER A 151 15.23 -21.18 -32.87
CA SER A 151 14.54 -21.88 -33.96
C SER A 151 15.24 -21.65 -35.32
N LEU A 152 15.61 -20.39 -35.61
CA LEU A 152 16.35 -20.04 -36.82
C LEU A 152 17.72 -20.73 -36.85
N LEU A 153 18.46 -20.66 -35.76
CA LEU A 153 19.80 -21.23 -35.63
C LEU A 153 19.78 -22.78 -35.71
N PHE A 154 18.71 -23.41 -35.17
CA PHE A 154 18.52 -24.86 -35.25
C PHE A 154 18.42 -25.35 -36.70
N VAL A 155 17.68 -24.64 -37.55
CA VAL A 155 17.58 -24.95 -38.98
C VAL A 155 18.95 -24.84 -39.70
N ARG A 156 19.82 -23.93 -39.21
CA ARG A 156 21.16 -23.73 -39.80
C ARG A 156 22.19 -24.77 -39.34
N SER A 157 22.23 -25.08 -38.05
CA SER A 157 23.09 -26.11 -37.49
C SER A 157 22.50 -26.64 -36.18
N PRO A 158 21.90 -27.85 -36.20
CA PRO A 158 21.41 -28.52 -35.02
C PRO A 158 22.51 -28.76 -33.97
N LEU A 159 23.75 -29.03 -34.41
CA LEU A 159 24.88 -29.27 -33.53
C LEU A 159 25.21 -28.04 -32.68
N LEU A 160 25.44 -26.87 -33.28
CA LEU A 160 25.77 -25.64 -32.57
C LEU A 160 24.62 -25.17 -31.70
N THR A 161 23.38 -25.35 -32.16
CA THR A 161 22.19 -25.04 -31.35
C THR A 161 22.09 -25.95 -30.12
N GLY A 162 22.34 -27.25 -30.27
CA GLY A 162 22.39 -28.22 -29.17
C GLY A 162 23.42 -27.82 -28.13
N VAL A 163 24.65 -27.47 -28.55
CA VAL A 163 25.70 -26.96 -27.63
C VAL A 163 25.27 -25.70 -26.92
N THR A 164 24.68 -24.74 -27.64
CA THR A 164 24.17 -23.48 -27.06
C THR A 164 23.09 -23.73 -26.00
N VAL A 165 22.14 -24.63 -26.28
CA VAL A 165 21.05 -24.99 -25.36
C VAL A 165 21.58 -25.74 -24.14
N VAL A 166 22.52 -26.68 -24.30
CA VAL A 166 23.10 -27.44 -23.19
C VAL A 166 23.90 -26.53 -22.25
N VAL A 167 24.81 -25.71 -22.79
CA VAL A 167 25.64 -24.80 -22.01
C VAL A 167 24.78 -23.67 -21.42
N GLY A 168 23.88 -23.10 -22.21
CA GLY A 168 22.95 -22.06 -21.72
C GLY A 168 21.98 -22.58 -20.65
N GLY A 169 21.61 -23.86 -20.72
CA GLY A 169 20.75 -24.53 -19.72
C GLY A 169 21.35 -24.55 -18.31
N LEU A 170 22.67 -24.38 -18.16
CA LEU A 170 23.30 -24.19 -16.84
C LEU A 170 22.74 -22.99 -16.09
N SER A 171 22.19 -21.98 -16.80
CA SER A 171 21.52 -20.85 -16.19
C SER A 171 20.32 -21.26 -15.32
N LEU A 172 19.59 -22.31 -15.72
CA LEU A 172 18.46 -22.83 -14.92
C LEU A 172 18.94 -23.46 -13.61
N ILE A 173 20.11 -24.10 -13.64
CA ILE A 173 20.73 -24.69 -12.45
C ILE A 173 21.17 -23.56 -11.49
N VAL A 174 21.82 -22.52 -12.03
CA VAL A 174 22.24 -21.35 -11.24
C VAL A 174 21.05 -20.66 -10.62
N ASN A 175 19.97 -20.44 -11.37
CA ASN A 175 18.75 -19.83 -10.85
C ASN A 175 18.18 -20.67 -9.69
N ARG A 176 18.02 -21.98 -9.88
CA ARG A 176 17.50 -22.88 -8.82
C ARG A 176 18.38 -22.94 -7.58
N ALA A 177 19.69 -22.95 -7.76
CA ALA A 177 20.65 -22.96 -6.65
C ALA A 177 20.66 -21.64 -5.86
N SER A 178 20.40 -20.53 -6.56
CA SER A 178 20.39 -19.17 -5.97
C SER A 178 19.07 -18.80 -5.31
N ASP A 179 17.94 -19.43 -5.70
CA ASP A 179 16.57 -19.05 -5.33
C ASP A 179 16.41 -18.82 -3.82
N LYS A 180 16.59 -19.87 -3.03
CA LYS A 180 16.44 -19.80 -1.56
C LYS A 180 17.43 -18.85 -0.89
N THR A 181 18.65 -18.74 -1.44
CA THR A 181 19.67 -17.84 -0.90
C THR A 181 19.30 -16.39 -1.15
N LEU A 182 18.87 -16.07 -2.35
CA LEU A 182 18.42 -14.73 -2.70
C LEU A 182 17.19 -14.33 -1.89
N GLU A 183 16.15 -15.19 -1.83
CA GLU A 183 14.95 -14.96 -1.04
C GLU A 183 15.29 -14.62 0.43
N LYS A 184 16.10 -15.46 1.08
CA LYS A 184 16.54 -15.24 2.47
C LYS A 184 17.32 -13.92 2.64
N ARG A 185 18.17 -13.53 1.67
CA ARG A 185 18.95 -12.29 1.75
C ARG A 185 18.07 -11.05 1.52
N PHE A 186 17.09 -11.15 0.62
CA PHE A 186 16.10 -10.10 0.43
C PHE A 186 15.26 -9.90 1.70
N GLU A 187 14.70 -10.97 2.26
CA GLU A 187 13.91 -10.93 3.49
C GLU A 187 14.72 -10.32 4.66
N SER A 188 15.95 -10.80 4.90
CA SER A 188 16.81 -10.25 5.95
C SER A 188 17.09 -8.74 5.78
N TYR A 189 17.29 -8.29 4.54
CA TYR A 189 17.49 -6.86 4.27
C TYR A 189 16.21 -6.05 4.53
N HIS A 190 15.06 -6.56 4.11
CA HIS A 190 13.78 -5.87 4.32
C HIS A 190 13.45 -5.75 5.80
N THR A 191 13.60 -6.83 6.57
CA THR A 191 13.37 -6.79 8.03
C THR A 191 14.27 -5.77 8.72
N ALA A 192 15.56 -5.75 8.38
CA ALA A 192 16.48 -4.76 8.95
C ALA A 192 16.09 -3.32 8.56
N PHE A 193 15.67 -3.09 7.32
CA PHE A 193 15.23 -1.79 6.84
C PHE A 193 13.91 -1.34 7.47
N GLU A 194 12.94 -2.24 7.65
CA GLU A 194 11.68 -1.98 8.34
C GLU A 194 11.91 -1.59 9.80
N ASN A 195 12.77 -2.30 10.51
CA ASN A 195 13.14 -1.99 11.90
C ASN A 195 13.81 -0.62 12.00
N TYR A 196 14.76 -0.32 11.11
CA TYR A 196 15.41 0.99 11.05
C TYR A 196 14.40 2.11 10.77
N SER A 197 13.51 1.93 9.80
CA SER A 197 12.49 2.92 9.43
C SER A 197 11.51 3.18 10.58
N ALA A 198 11.01 2.11 11.23
CA ALA A 198 10.14 2.23 12.39
C ALA A 198 10.83 2.94 13.56
N GLY A 199 12.10 2.62 13.81
CA GLY A 199 12.92 3.29 14.80
C GLY A 199 13.13 4.78 14.50
N MET A 200 13.38 5.15 13.25
CA MET A 200 13.50 6.55 12.83
C MET A 200 12.21 7.34 13.05
N ILE A 201 11.05 6.78 12.69
CA ILE A 201 9.75 7.41 12.94
C ILE A 201 9.54 7.64 14.43
N THR A 202 9.91 6.65 15.26
CA THR A 202 9.80 6.77 16.73
C THR A 202 10.72 7.87 17.27
N SER A 203 11.99 7.91 16.85
CA SER A 203 12.94 8.95 17.28
C SER A 203 12.49 10.35 16.86
N LEU A 204 11.94 10.51 15.65
CA LEU A 204 11.40 11.79 15.19
C LEU A 204 10.20 12.25 16.02
N ARG A 205 9.31 11.33 16.41
CA ARG A 205 8.17 11.64 17.30
C ARG A 205 8.60 11.95 18.72
N ALA A 206 9.66 11.30 19.20
CA ALA A 206 10.19 11.48 20.54
C ALA A 206 11.22 12.63 20.66
N GLN A 207 11.38 13.49 19.64
CA GLN A 207 12.42 14.50 19.59
C GLN A 207 12.41 15.46 20.80
N ASP A 208 11.21 15.90 21.21
CA ASP A 208 11.09 16.80 22.36
C ASP A 208 11.49 16.09 23.67
N LEU A 209 11.12 14.81 23.82
CA LEU A 209 11.50 13.98 24.96
C LEU A 209 13.03 13.75 24.97
N THR A 210 13.60 13.42 23.83
CA THR A 210 15.05 13.21 23.66
C THR A 210 15.83 14.45 24.09
N ARG A 211 15.41 15.63 23.65
CA ARG A 211 16.02 16.92 24.06
C ARG A 211 15.81 17.22 25.54
N ALA A 212 14.59 16.99 26.05
CA ALA A 212 14.31 17.25 27.47
C ALA A 212 15.17 16.39 28.43
N HIS A 213 15.57 15.20 27.97
CA HIS A 213 16.43 14.29 28.72
C HIS A 213 17.90 14.35 28.34
N ALA A 214 18.31 15.25 27.40
CA ALA A 214 19.67 15.31 26.83
C ALA A 214 20.16 13.91 26.35
N ALA A 215 19.25 13.15 25.72
CA ALA A 215 19.45 11.76 25.33
C ALA A 215 19.84 11.60 23.85
N GLU A 216 20.31 12.66 23.19
CA GLU A 216 20.65 12.65 21.75
C GLU A 216 21.70 11.59 21.41
N LEU A 217 22.74 11.48 22.24
CA LEU A 217 23.81 10.48 22.03
C LEU A 217 23.29 9.04 22.17
N TYR A 218 22.36 8.79 23.10
CA TYR A 218 21.73 7.49 23.27
C TYR A 218 20.91 7.12 22.04
N GLU A 219 20.04 8.01 21.58
CA GLU A 219 19.22 7.79 20.37
C GLU A 219 20.10 7.61 19.12
N GLN A 220 21.16 8.43 18.99
CA GLN A 220 22.10 8.30 17.88
C GLN A 220 22.81 6.95 17.88
N ASP A 221 23.22 6.42 19.03
CA ASP A 221 23.86 5.10 19.13
C ASP A 221 22.87 3.98 18.76
N GLN A 222 21.61 4.05 19.21
CA GLN A 222 20.55 3.09 18.84
C GLN A 222 20.33 3.10 17.32
N ARG A 223 20.08 4.27 16.73
CA ARG A 223 19.87 4.39 15.26
C ARG A 223 21.10 3.97 14.46
N SER A 224 22.30 4.22 15.00
CA SER A 224 23.55 3.76 14.38
C SER A 224 23.69 2.24 14.40
N ARG A 225 23.17 1.55 15.43
CA ARG A 225 23.12 0.07 15.45
C ARG A 225 22.18 -0.47 14.39
N ASP A 226 20.96 0.07 14.32
CA ASP A 226 20.00 -0.32 13.30
C ASP A 226 20.54 -0.07 11.88
N ALA A 227 21.20 1.09 11.65
CA ALA A 227 21.83 1.42 10.38
C ALA A 227 22.94 0.43 10.01
N ARG A 228 23.76 -0.02 10.98
CA ARG A 228 24.77 -1.07 10.76
C ARG A 228 24.13 -2.43 10.40
N GLU A 229 22.99 -2.77 10.99
CA GLU A 229 22.27 -3.98 10.59
C GLU A 229 21.78 -3.93 9.14
N VAL A 230 21.24 -2.76 8.72
CA VAL A 230 20.85 -2.52 7.31
C VAL A 230 22.07 -2.62 6.40
N GLU A 231 23.20 -2.01 6.77
CA GLU A 231 24.46 -2.07 6.02
C GLU A 231 24.92 -3.52 5.84
N HIS A 232 25.01 -4.29 6.92
CA HIS A 232 25.45 -5.68 6.86
C HIS A 232 24.49 -6.56 6.05
N ALA A 233 23.20 -6.38 6.20
CA ALA A 233 22.21 -7.09 5.40
C ALA A 233 22.28 -6.68 3.93
N GLY A 234 22.47 -5.37 3.65
CA GLY A 234 22.66 -4.81 2.32
C GLY A 234 23.88 -5.37 1.60
N ILE A 235 25.03 -5.42 2.29
CA ILE A 235 26.27 -6.01 1.74
C ILE A 235 26.04 -7.50 1.40
N ARG A 236 25.43 -8.29 2.30
CA ARG A 236 25.15 -9.70 2.05
C ARG A 236 24.21 -9.90 0.86
N ARG A 237 23.17 -9.03 0.70
CA ARG A 237 22.28 -9.03 -0.45
C ARG A 237 23.03 -8.69 -1.73
N ALA A 238 23.83 -7.62 -1.73
CA ALA A 238 24.61 -7.16 -2.88
C ALA A 238 25.61 -8.21 -3.37
N LEU A 239 26.31 -8.87 -2.44
CA LEU A 239 27.22 -9.98 -2.77
C LEU A 239 26.50 -11.17 -3.38
N ALA A 240 25.32 -11.57 -2.85
CA ALA A 240 24.53 -12.65 -3.43
C ALA A 240 24.09 -12.32 -4.87
N LEU A 241 23.68 -11.08 -5.13
CA LEU A 241 23.37 -10.58 -6.48
C LEU A 241 24.60 -10.58 -7.40
N ALA A 242 25.76 -10.15 -6.88
CA ALA A 242 27.00 -10.12 -7.64
C ALA A 242 27.46 -11.53 -8.04
N PHE A 243 27.40 -12.52 -7.11
CA PHE A 243 27.70 -13.91 -7.42
C PHE A 243 26.75 -14.51 -8.45
N HIS A 244 25.44 -14.25 -8.31
CA HIS A 244 24.44 -14.65 -9.29
C HIS A 244 24.73 -14.09 -10.67
N GLY A 245 25.00 -12.78 -10.77
CA GLY A 245 25.35 -12.10 -12.02
C GLY A 245 26.65 -12.62 -12.63
N ALA A 246 27.70 -12.82 -11.82
CA ALA A 246 28.98 -13.35 -12.28
C ALA A 246 28.86 -14.78 -12.85
N ALA A 247 28.05 -15.65 -12.21
CA ALA A 247 27.77 -17.00 -12.70
C ALA A 247 27.12 -16.96 -14.09
N HIS A 248 26.10 -16.11 -14.28
CA HIS A 248 25.45 -15.95 -15.58
C HIS A 248 26.37 -15.35 -16.67
N GLN A 249 27.23 -14.39 -16.28
CA GLN A 249 28.22 -13.84 -17.20
C GLN A 249 29.23 -14.92 -17.65
N THR A 250 29.66 -15.78 -16.73
CA THR A 250 30.54 -16.90 -17.03
C THR A 250 29.87 -17.90 -17.98
N ILE A 251 28.60 -18.27 -17.75
CA ILE A 251 27.84 -19.14 -18.64
C ILE A 251 27.73 -18.52 -20.04
N THR A 252 27.44 -17.22 -20.11
CA THR A 252 27.36 -16.50 -21.39
C THR A 252 28.69 -16.54 -22.15
N ALA A 253 29.81 -16.38 -21.46
CA ALA A 253 31.15 -16.50 -22.05
C ALA A 253 31.43 -17.94 -22.54
N LEU A 254 31.04 -18.95 -21.73
CA LEU A 254 31.19 -20.37 -22.09
C LEU A 254 30.39 -20.73 -23.37
N VAL A 255 29.16 -20.21 -23.51
CA VAL A 255 28.36 -20.39 -24.74
C VAL A 255 29.10 -19.80 -25.94
N GLY A 256 29.60 -18.56 -25.84
CA GLY A 256 30.34 -17.92 -26.92
C GLY A 256 31.61 -18.69 -27.31
N ALA A 257 32.41 -19.11 -26.33
CA ALA A 257 33.60 -19.93 -26.53
C ALA A 257 33.26 -21.28 -27.17
N SER A 258 32.19 -21.94 -26.70
CA SER A 258 31.75 -23.24 -27.25
C SER A 258 31.34 -23.10 -28.73
N ILE A 259 30.65 -22.05 -29.13
CA ILE A 259 30.31 -21.76 -30.53
C ILE A 259 31.56 -21.62 -31.37
N LEU A 260 32.55 -20.86 -30.89
CA LEU A 260 33.82 -20.65 -31.64
C LEU A 260 34.64 -21.93 -31.76
N ILE A 261 34.77 -22.71 -30.68
CA ILE A 261 35.57 -23.94 -30.68
C ILE A 261 34.90 -25.00 -31.56
N VAL A 262 33.64 -25.34 -31.30
CA VAL A 262 32.93 -26.41 -32.02
C VAL A 262 32.68 -26.02 -33.48
N GLY A 263 32.29 -24.75 -33.72
CA GLY A 263 32.10 -24.22 -35.06
C GLY A 263 33.40 -24.12 -35.84
N GLY A 264 34.49 -23.72 -35.18
CA GLY A 264 35.84 -23.68 -35.78
C GLY A 264 36.34 -25.07 -36.20
N LEU A 265 36.19 -26.08 -35.31
CA LEU A 265 36.52 -27.48 -35.64
C LEU A 265 35.69 -27.99 -36.81
N ALA A 266 34.38 -27.76 -36.83
CA ALA A 266 33.49 -28.14 -37.93
C ALA A 266 33.84 -27.43 -39.25
N THR A 267 34.43 -26.25 -39.19
CA THR A 267 34.90 -25.50 -40.36
C THR A 267 36.23 -26.13 -40.89
N ILE A 268 37.14 -26.51 -39.98
CA ILE A 268 38.39 -27.21 -40.37
C ILE A 268 38.06 -28.55 -41.04
N ASP A 269 37.06 -29.28 -40.53
CA ASP A 269 36.59 -30.55 -41.11
C ASP A 269 35.77 -30.37 -42.40
N GLY A 270 35.57 -29.15 -42.87
CA GLY A 270 34.82 -28.83 -44.09
C GLY A 270 33.31 -29.06 -44.01
N SER A 271 32.76 -29.35 -42.82
CA SER A 271 31.32 -29.58 -42.61
C SER A 271 30.52 -28.30 -42.43
N MET A 272 31.20 -27.14 -42.26
CA MET A 272 30.58 -25.85 -42.04
C MET A 272 31.35 -24.71 -42.70
N THR A 273 30.62 -23.63 -43.11
CA THR A 273 31.27 -22.42 -43.64
C THR A 273 31.63 -21.45 -42.54
N ILE A 274 32.62 -20.60 -42.75
CA ILE A 274 33.00 -19.51 -41.84
C ILE A 274 31.81 -18.57 -41.59
N GLY A 275 31.03 -18.25 -42.65
CA GLY A 275 29.85 -17.42 -42.55
C GLY A 275 28.76 -18.04 -41.65
N THR A 276 28.62 -19.38 -41.69
CA THR A 276 27.70 -20.08 -40.76
C THR A 276 28.13 -19.89 -39.30
N VAL A 277 29.42 -20.09 -38.95
CA VAL A 277 29.94 -19.90 -37.60
C VAL A 277 29.74 -18.44 -37.12
N LEU A 278 30.09 -17.48 -38.00
CA LEU A 278 29.93 -16.06 -37.70
C LEU A 278 28.47 -15.63 -37.59
N SER A 279 27.56 -16.23 -38.36
CA SER A 279 26.11 -15.98 -38.19
C SER A 279 25.60 -16.48 -36.86
N PHE A 280 26.06 -17.64 -36.38
CA PHE A 280 25.77 -18.14 -35.03
C PHE A 280 26.29 -17.20 -33.96
N PHE A 281 27.53 -16.75 -34.09
CA PHE A 281 28.12 -15.80 -33.14
C PHE A 281 27.38 -14.46 -33.11
N ALA A 282 26.99 -13.94 -34.29
CA ALA A 282 26.17 -12.73 -34.40
C ALA A 282 24.78 -12.91 -33.81
N GLY A 283 24.11 -14.04 -34.05
CA GLY A 283 22.82 -14.37 -33.44
C GLY A 283 22.92 -14.46 -31.92
N PHE A 284 23.95 -15.10 -31.40
CA PHE A 284 24.21 -15.18 -29.96
C PHE A 284 24.55 -13.79 -29.37
N ALA A 285 25.33 -12.97 -30.07
CA ALA A 285 25.63 -11.59 -29.62
C ALA A 285 24.37 -10.72 -29.49
N LEU A 286 23.40 -10.88 -30.41
CA LEU A 286 22.11 -10.20 -30.35
C LEU A 286 21.25 -10.70 -29.18
N LEU A 287 21.36 -11.98 -28.80
CA LEU A 287 20.65 -12.55 -27.65
C LEU A 287 21.28 -12.19 -26.31
N ARG A 288 22.56 -11.84 -26.26
CA ARG A 288 23.30 -11.59 -25.00
C ARG A 288 22.61 -10.54 -24.14
N GLY A 289 22.16 -9.43 -24.70
CA GLY A 289 21.47 -8.36 -23.98
C GLY A 289 20.15 -8.84 -23.34
N PRO A 290 19.21 -9.35 -24.13
CA PRO A 290 17.96 -9.94 -23.64
C PRO A 290 18.15 -11.06 -22.60
N LEU A 291 19.09 -11.99 -22.82
CA LEU A 291 19.37 -13.06 -21.86
C LEU A 291 19.91 -12.52 -20.53
N ASN A 292 20.80 -11.53 -20.55
CA ASN A 292 21.30 -10.88 -19.36
C ASN A 292 20.17 -10.13 -18.63
N ALA A 293 19.28 -9.45 -19.36
CA ALA A 293 18.12 -8.78 -18.78
C ALA A 293 17.16 -9.80 -18.13
N MET A 294 16.89 -10.95 -18.77
CA MET A 294 16.06 -12.02 -18.20
C MET A 294 16.68 -12.61 -16.94
N ASN A 295 17.99 -12.87 -16.93
CA ASN A 295 18.70 -13.38 -15.76
C ASN A 295 18.71 -12.36 -14.63
N GLY A 296 18.93 -11.08 -14.92
CA GLY A 296 18.83 -9.97 -13.98
C GLY A 296 17.41 -9.71 -13.46
N ALA A 297 16.38 -10.15 -14.17
CA ALA A 297 14.99 -10.08 -13.74
C ALA A 297 14.66 -11.08 -12.62
N PHE A 298 15.34 -12.23 -12.58
CA PHE A 298 15.04 -13.34 -11.69
C PHE A 298 14.97 -12.95 -10.20
N PRO A 299 15.96 -12.23 -9.63
CA PRO A 299 15.87 -11.77 -8.24
C PRO A 299 14.67 -10.84 -7.97
N ASN A 300 14.37 -9.96 -8.91
CA ASN A 300 13.24 -9.02 -8.77
C ASN A 300 11.87 -9.74 -8.86
N LEU A 301 11.78 -10.83 -9.62
CA LEU A 301 10.58 -11.66 -9.67
C LEU A 301 10.36 -12.42 -8.36
N ILE A 302 11.42 -12.87 -7.69
CA ILE A 302 11.35 -13.47 -6.34
C ILE A 302 10.84 -12.45 -5.34
N GLU A 303 11.43 -11.24 -5.33
CA GLU A 303 11.02 -10.15 -4.45
C GLU A 303 9.55 -9.74 -4.70
N GLY A 304 9.15 -9.64 -5.96
CA GLY A 304 7.78 -9.38 -6.38
C GLY A 304 6.81 -10.48 -5.91
N GLN A 305 7.22 -11.74 -5.94
CA GLN A 305 6.41 -12.87 -5.45
C GLN A 305 6.18 -12.78 -3.94
N ALA A 306 7.22 -12.50 -3.16
CA ALA A 306 7.12 -12.31 -1.71
C ALA A 306 6.19 -11.12 -1.38
N SER A 307 6.34 -10.00 -2.11
CA SER A 307 5.49 -8.82 -1.95
C SER A 307 4.02 -9.10 -2.31
N LEU A 308 3.76 -9.85 -3.38
CA LEU A 308 2.41 -10.30 -3.74
C LEU A 308 1.78 -11.18 -2.65
N ALA A 309 2.56 -12.04 -2.01
CA ALA A 309 2.07 -12.88 -0.90
C ALA A 309 1.60 -12.00 0.28
N LYS A 310 2.37 -10.96 0.65
CA LYS A 310 2.01 -9.99 1.69
C LYS A 310 0.76 -9.17 1.34
N ILE A 311 0.64 -8.75 0.09
CA ILE A 311 -0.56 -8.03 -0.39
C ILE A 311 -1.78 -8.95 -0.35
N HIS A 312 -1.67 -10.19 -0.82
CA HIS A 312 -2.78 -11.14 -0.78
C HIS A 312 -3.19 -11.50 0.65
N GLU A 313 -2.23 -11.60 1.58
CA GLU A 313 -2.53 -11.78 3.01
C GLU A 313 -3.44 -10.67 3.53
N LEU A 314 -3.18 -9.39 3.15
CA LEU A 314 -4.05 -8.28 3.50
C LEU A 314 -5.43 -8.39 2.84
N LEU A 315 -5.47 -8.65 1.52
CA LEU A 315 -6.72 -8.71 0.76
C LEU A 315 -7.62 -9.88 1.17
N ASP A 316 -7.05 -10.99 1.61
CA ASP A 316 -7.76 -12.20 2.01
C ASP A 316 -8.20 -12.21 3.48
N ARG A 317 -7.85 -11.19 4.26
CA ARG A 317 -8.31 -11.09 5.64
C ARG A 317 -9.83 -11.05 5.71
N VAL A 318 -10.39 -11.86 6.61
CA VAL A 318 -11.84 -11.97 6.86
C VAL A 318 -12.28 -10.97 7.94
N ASP A 319 -11.32 -10.33 8.60
CA ASP A 319 -11.52 -9.46 9.77
C ASP A 319 -12.10 -8.09 9.35
N GLU A 320 -13.36 -8.09 8.95
CA GLU A 320 -14.09 -6.91 8.49
C GLU A 320 -14.87 -6.23 9.62
N ARG A 321 -15.48 -5.10 9.32
CA ARG A 321 -16.31 -4.35 10.26
C ARG A 321 -17.35 -5.26 10.91
N PRO A 322 -17.64 -5.07 12.22
CA PRO A 322 -18.46 -6.00 12.97
C PRO A 322 -19.94 -6.01 12.55
N TYR A 323 -20.39 -4.99 11.83
CA TYR A 323 -21.79 -4.82 11.41
C TYR A 323 -21.90 -4.67 9.89
N SER A 324 -22.87 -5.39 9.30
CA SER A 324 -23.13 -5.41 7.85
C SER A 324 -24.61 -5.17 7.52
N GLY A 325 -25.41 -4.65 8.45
CA GLY A 325 -26.80 -4.31 8.24
C GLY A 325 -26.97 -3.25 7.14
N THR A 326 -28.14 -3.23 6.52
CA THR A 326 -28.45 -2.38 5.36
C THR A 326 -29.68 -1.51 5.54
N THR A 327 -30.41 -1.69 6.65
CA THR A 327 -31.64 -0.94 6.91
C THR A 327 -31.32 0.51 7.26
N ARG A 328 -31.96 1.42 6.57
CA ARG A 328 -31.90 2.88 6.82
C ARG A 328 -33.21 3.35 7.41
N LEU A 329 -33.11 4.19 8.43
CA LEU A 329 -34.25 4.82 9.07
C LEU A 329 -33.96 6.32 9.22
N ASP A 330 -35.00 7.11 9.42
CA ASP A 330 -34.85 8.51 9.80
C ASP A 330 -34.40 8.59 11.25
N ILE A 331 -33.14 9.00 11.46
CA ILE A 331 -32.50 9.02 12.78
C ILE A 331 -33.08 10.17 13.61
N VAL A 332 -33.69 9.83 14.74
CA VAL A 332 -34.17 10.77 15.76
C VAL A 332 -33.08 11.00 16.82
N GLY A 333 -32.31 9.98 17.14
CA GLY A 333 -31.16 10.05 18.03
C GLY A 333 -31.36 9.37 19.38
N ALA A 334 -32.32 8.43 19.53
CA ALA A 334 -32.41 7.57 20.70
C ALA A 334 -31.43 6.39 20.54
N LEU A 335 -30.41 6.30 21.38
CA LEU A 335 -29.46 5.18 21.37
C LEU A 335 -29.56 4.39 22.67
N SER A 336 -29.64 3.07 22.56
CA SER A 336 -29.67 2.21 23.75
C SER A 336 -28.65 1.07 23.64
N MET A 337 -27.98 0.81 24.74
CA MET A 337 -27.16 -0.39 24.98
C MET A 337 -27.88 -1.20 26.05
N ARG A 338 -28.19 -2.48 25.80
CA ARG A 338 -28.96 -3.33 26.68
C ARG A 338 -28.16 -4.54 27.13
N ASN A 339 -27.90 -4.64 28.43
CA ASN A 339 -27.21 -5.76 29.05
C ASN A 339 -25.89 -6.15 28.37
N VAL A 340 -25.08 -5.16 28.00
CA VAL A 340 -23.88 -5.31 27.21
C VAL A 340 -22.73 -5.87 28.04
N THR A 341 -22.14 -6.99 27.59
CA THR A 341 -20.87 -7.52 28.08
C THR A 341 -19.85 -7.43 26.94
N PHE A 342 -18.68 -6.85 27.22
CA PHE A 342 -17.65 -6.63 26.22
C PHE A 342 -16.24 -6.72 26.80
N GLY A 343 -15.32 -7.32 26.05
CA GLY A 343 -13.88 -7.36 26.32
C GLY A 343 -13.08 -7.33 25.02
N TYR A 344 -11.83 -6.88 25.08
CA TYR A 344 -10.92 -6.85 23.92
C TYR A 344 -10.24 -8.20 23.74
N GLY A 345 -10.34 -8.77 22.55
CA GLY A 345 -9.75 -10.06 22.21
C GLY A 345 -10.21 -11.18 23.13
N SER A 346 -9.26 -11.96 23.67
CA SER A 346 -9.52 -13.04 24.63
C SER A 346 -9.35 -12.60 26.10
N GLY A 347 -9.25 -11.28 26.34
CA GLY A 347 -9.08 -10.72 27.69
C GLY A 347 -10.35 -10.80 28.53
N PRO A 348 -10.26 -10.45 29.84
CA PRO A 348 -11.42 -10.37 30.70
C PRO A 348 -12.38 -9.29 30.23
N PRO A 349 -13.70 -9.43 30.53
CA PRO A 349 -14.69 -8.42 30.17
C PRO A 349 -14.37 -7.06 30.83
N VAL A 350 -14.36 -6.01 30.03
CA VAL A 350 -14.22 -4.61 30.49
C VAL A 350 -15.57 -4.04 30.90
N LEU A 351 -16.64 -4.45 30.18
CA LEU A 351 -18.02 -4.13 30.54
C LEU A 351 -18.76 -5.42 30.87
N GLN A 352 -19.55 -5.42 31.95
CA GLN A 352 -20.36 -6.57 32.35
C GLN A 352 -21.78 -6.12 32.60
N SER A 353 -22.74 -6.70 31.85
CA SER A 353 -24.17 -6.41 31.98
C SER A 353 -24.51 -4.90 32.00
N PHE A 354 -23.72 -4.13 31.25
CA PHE A 354 -23.86 -2.67 31.22
C PHE A 354 -25.03 -2.24 30.34
N SER A 355 -25.81 -1.25 30.83
CA SER A 355 -26.89 -0.64 30.06
C SER A 355 -26.75 0.87 30.05
N LEU A 356 -27.04 1.48 28.90
CA LEU A 356 -27.02 2.93 28.69
C LEU A 356 -28.18 3.30 27.79
N GLU A 357 -28.86 4.41 28.11
CA GLU A 357 -29.88 5.00 27.27
C GLU A 357 -29.57 6.48 27.03
N LEU A 358 -29.46 6.86 25.75
CA LEU A 358 -29.35 8.25 25.32
C LEU A 358 -30.71 8.66 24.74
N GLN A 359 -31.34 9.63 25.36
CA GLN A 359 -32.62 10.17 24.89
C GLN A 359 -32.37 11.39 24.00
N PRO A 360 -33.15 11.57 22.93
CA PRO A 360 -33.11 12.78 22.10
C PRO A 360 -33.27 14.02 22.97
N HIS A 361 -32.53 15.06 22.63
CA HIS A 361 -32.58 16.36 23.31
C HIS A 361 -32.12 16.36 24.78
N CYS A 362 -31.55 15.29 25.30
CA CYS A 362 -31.02 15.19 26.65
C CYS A 362 -29.50 15.11 26.67
N VAL A 363 -28.90 15.59 27.76
CA VAL A 363 -27.48 15.48 28.07
C VAL A 363 -27.28 14.35 29.07
N THR A 364 -26.55 13.31 28.67
CA THR A 364 -26.18 12.18 29.53
C THR A 364 -24.70 12.23 29.84
N ALA A 365 -24.34 12.21 31.13
CA ALA A 365 -22.95 12.09 31.56
C ALA A 365 -22.61 10.63 31.87
N LEU A 366 -21.56 10.11 31.21
CA LEU A 366 -20.94 8.83 31.54
C LEU A 366 -19.69 9.09 32.37
N VAL A 367 -19.76 8.79 33.64
CA VAL A 367 -18.68 9.06 34.60
C VAL A 367 -18.11 7.77 35.20
N GLY A 368 -16.85 7.81 35.57
CA GLY A 368 -16.16 6.67 36.20
C GLY A 368 -14.66 6.87 36.26
N PRO A 369 -13.94 6.08 37.05
CA PRO A 369 -12.50 6.18 37.16
C PRO A 369 -11.80 5.82 35.84
N ASN A 370 -10.50 6.16 35.75
CA ASN A 370 -9.70 5.75 34.61
C ASN A 370 -9.64 4.21 34.53
N GLY A 371 -9.77 3.67 33.33
CA GLY A 371 -9.81 2.22 33.10
C GLY A 371 -11.17 1.54 33.33
N SER A 372 -12.22 2.28 33.72
CA SER A 372 -13.56 1.70 33.96
C SER A 372 -14.30 1.23 32.70
N GLY A 373 -13.78 1.52 31.49
CA GLY A 373 -14.42 1.13 30.22
C GLY A 373 -15.19 2.25 29.50
N LYS A 374 -15.05 3.53 29.90
CA LYS A 374 -15.69 4.67 29.22
C LYS A 374 -15.41 4.72 27.72
N SER A 375 -14.15 4.62 27.33
CA SER A 375 -13.76 4.58 25.92
C SER A 375 -14.29 3.34 25.19
N SER A 376 -14.49 2.22 25.90
CA SER A 376 -15.12 1.01 25.33
C SER A 376 -16.60 1.25 25.02
N VAL A 377 -17.31 2.00 25.86
CA VAL A 377 -18.70 2.43 25.57
C VAL A 377 -18.74 3.29 24.32
N VAL A 378 -17.85 4.29 24.18
CA VAL A 378 -17.76 5.14 22.98
C VAL A 378 -17.48 4.28 21.74
N ASN A 379 -16.53 3.34 21.81
CA ASN A 379 -16.20 2.44 20.70
C ASN A 379 -17.37 1.55 20.29
N LEU A 380 -18.19 1.09 21.25
CA LEU A 380 -19.39 0.31 20.96
C LEU A 380 -20.50 1.18 20.33
N VAL A 381 -20.69 2.41 20.81
CA VAL A 381 -21.63 3.39 20.22
C VAL A 381 -21.24 3.73 18.79
N LEU A 382 -19.95 3.85 18.49
CA LEU A 382 -19.43 4.07 17.13
C LEU A 382 -19.44 2.80 16.26
N GLY A 383 -19.86 1.65 16.81
CA GLY A 383 -19.88 0.38 16.11
C GLY A 383 -18.50 -0.11 15.67
N HIS A 384 -17.42 0.35 16.33
CA HIS A 384 -16.07 -0.15 16.10
C HIS A 384 -15.89 -1.59 16.55
N TYR A 385 -16.66 -2.02 17.56
CA TYR A 385 -16.68 -3.35 18.12
C TYR A 385 -18.11 -3.83 18.29
N ARG A 386 -18.27 -5.14 18.38
CA ARG A 386 -19.53 -5.80 18.70
C ARG A 386 -19.47 -6.34 20.13
N PRO A 387 -20.51 -6.15 20.97
CA PRO A 387 -20.55 -6.76 22.28
C PRO A 387 -20.62 -8.29 22.17
N SER A 388 -20.04 -9.00 23.13
CA SER A 388 -20.12 -10.46 23.23
C SER A 388 -21.50 -10.94 23.71
N ILE A 389 -22.17 -10.13 24.55
CA ILE A 389 -23.53 -10.34 25.04
C ILE A 389 -24.25 -9.00 25.02
N GLY A 390 -25.55 -9.01 24.80
CA GLY A 390 -26.37 -7.80 24.72
C GLY A 390 -26.40 -7.20 23.32
N GLU A 391 -26.94 -5.99 23.21
CA GLU A 391 -27.17 -5.34 21.91
C GLU A 391 -27.00 -3.81 22.02
N VAL A 392 -26.67 -3.21 20.87
CA VAL A 392 -26.69 -1.75 20.67
C VAL A 392 -27.78 -1.44 19.64
N CYS A 393 -28.66 -0.50 19.96
CA CYS A 393 -29.78 -0.11 19.11
C CYS A 393 -29.79 1.40 18.89
N ILE A 394 -30.22 1.83 17.72
CA ILE A 394 -30.50 3.22 17.35
C ILE A 394 -31.97 3.35 16.98
N ASP A 395 -32.72 4.22 17.67
CA ASP A 395 -34.15 4.42 17.46
C ASP A 395 -34.95 3.09 17.42
N GLY A 396 -34.54 2.12 18.29
CA GLY A 396 -35.14 0.79 18.39
C GLY A 396 -34.61 -0.25 17.38
N LEU A 397 -33.85 0.15 16.35
CA LEU A 397 -33.25 -0.76 15.37
C LEU A 397 -31.88 -1.23 15.87
N ARG A 398 -31.63 -2.53 15.87
CA ARG A 398 -30.33 -3.12 16.23
C ARG A 398 -29.27 -2.74 15.22
N TYR A 399 -28.04 -2.52 15.69
CA TYR A 399 -26.88 -2.25 14.83
C TYR A 399 -26.61 -3.40 13.85
N ASP A 400 -26.97 -4.62 14.20
CA ASP A 400 -26.87 -5.79 13.30
C ASP A 400 -27.66 -5.61 12.00
N ASP A 401 -28.80 -4.93 12.07
CA ASP A 401 -29.72 -4.73 10.97
C ASP A 401 -29.56 -3.36 10.29
N ALA A 402 -28.98 -2.38 11.01
CA ALA A 402 -28.84 -1.01 10.56
C ALA A 402 -27.68 -0.80 9.56
N ASP A 403 -27.87 0.06 8.56
CA ASP A 403 -26.74 0.63 7.76
C ASP A 403 -25.91 1.53 8.69
N LEU A 404 -24.86 0.95 9.28
CA LEU A 404 -24.02 1.66 10.26
C LEU A 404 -23.37 2.92 9.65
N ALA A 405 -23.03 2.93 8.36
CA ALA A 405 -22.49 4.11 7.70
C ALA A 405 -23.52 5.24 7.63
N HIS A 406 -24.80 4.90 7.48
CA HIS A 406 -25.90 5.87 7.58
C HIS A 406 -26.03 6.39 9.01
N VAL A 407 -26.01 5.54 10.03
CA VAL A 407 -26.08 5.93 11.44
C VAL A 407 -24.93 6.88 11.80
N LEU A 408 -23.69 6.54 11.47
CA LEU A 408 -22.50 7.34 11.79
C LEU A 408 -22.52 8.73 11.16
N ARG A 409 -23.23 8.94 10.06
CA ARG A 409 -23.42 10.29 9.49
C ARG A 409 -24.23 11.23 10.40
N HIS A 410 -25.04 10.65 11.30
CA HIS A 410 -25.84 11.39 12.26
C HIS A 410 -25.21 11.45 13.65
N ILE A 411 -24.02 10.89 13.84
CA ILE A 411 -23.25 10.97 15.07
C ILE A 411 -22.09 11.96 14.87
N GLY A 412 -22.03 13.00 15.70
CA GLY A 412 -20.87 13.86 15.85
C GLY A 412 -20.01 13.35 17.01
N ILE A 413 -18.71 13.23 16.79
CA ILE A 413 -17.77 12.86 17.87
C ILE A 413 -16.65 13.89 17.98
N VAL A 414 -16.35 14.25 19.23
CA VAL A 414 -15.17 15.02 19.62
C VAL A 414 -14.34 14.12 20.53
N PRO A 415 -13.25 13.51 20.01
CA PRO A 415 -12.38 12.65 20.81
C PRO A 415 -11.57 13.48 21.81
N GLN A 416 -10.98 12.81 22.79
CA GLN A 416 -10.12 13.40 23.82
C GLN A 416 -8.98 14.23 23.20
N ASP A 417 -8.28 13.66 22.20
CA ASP A 417 -7.26 14.32 21.41
C ASP A 417 -7.73 14.44 19.95
N PRO A 418 -8.26 15.61 19.54
CA PRO A 418 -8.77 15.80 18.20
C PRO A 418 -7.64 15.82 17.18
N PHE A 419 -7.73 14.95 16.17
CA PHE A 419 -6.83 14.95 15.03
C PHE A 419 -7.23 16.00 13.99
N PHE A 420 -6.24 16.72 13.44
CA PHE A 420 -6.42 17.66 12.35
C PHE A 420 -5.53 17.32 11.17
N PHE A 421 -6.10 17.43 9.97
CA PHE A 421 -5.35 17.28 8.74
C PHE A 421 -4.50 18.53 8.48
N ALA A 422 -3.34 18.36 7.83
CA ALA A 422 -2.53 19.46 7.31
C ALA A 422 -3.24 20.13 6.12
N ALA A 423 -4.35 20.81 6.40
CA ALA A 423 -5.28 21.42 5.48
C ALA A 423 -5.87 22.68 6.10
N SER A 424 -6.67 23.46 5.36
CA SER A 424 -7.33 24.63 5.90
C SER A 424 -8.34 24.27 7.02
N ILE A 425 -8.66 25.25 7.86
CA ILE A 425 -9.73 25.09 8.87
C ILE A 425 -11.04 24.71 8.18
N ARG A 426 -11.36 25.33 7.06
CA ARG A 426 -12.55 24.99 6.25
C ARG A 426 -12.56 23.51 5.90
N GLU A 427 -11.48 23.00 5.28
CA GLU A 427 -11.39 21.61 4.87
C GLU A 427 -11.48 20.66 6.05
N ASN A 428 -10.88 21.00 7.21
CA ASN A 428 -11.03 20.24 8.44
C ASN A 428 -12.47 20.21 8.95
N LEU A 429 -13.21 21.34 8.90
CA LEU A 429 -14.60 21.40 9.34
C LEU A 429 -15.54 20.56 8.48
N ILE A 430 -15.40 20.62 7.16
CA ILE A 430 -16.28 19.91 6.22
C ILE A 430 -15.83 18.49 5.88
N TYR A 431 -14.78 17.99 6.52
CA TYR A 431 -14.19 16.68 6.21
C TYR A 431 -15.23 15.57 6.05
N GLY A 432 -15.21 14.89 4.89
CA GLY A 432 -16.13 13.79 4.57
C GLY A 432 -17.60 14.22 4.41
N SER A 433 -17.90 15.51 4.32
CA SER A 433 -19.24 16.04 4.15
C SER A 433 -19.43 16.61 2.74
N THR A 434 -20.65 16.52 2.21
CA THR A 434 -21.05 17.14 0.95
C THR A 434 -22.21 18.10 1.19
N GLY A 435 -22.26 19.21 0.46
CA GLY A 435 -23.38 20.15 0.54
C GLY A 435 -23.35 21.13 1.73
N ILE A 436 -22.23 21.21 2.47
CA ILE A 436 -22.08 22.14 3.59
C ILE A 436 -21.79 23.56 3.04
N GLY A 437 -22.66 24.51 3.36
CA GLY A 437 -22.54 25.91 2.97
C GLY A 437 -21.76 26.75 4.00
N ALA A 438 -21.48 28.01 3.60
CA ALA A 438 -20.80 28.97 4.48
C ALA A 438 -21.63 29.28 5.76
N ASP A 439 -22.95 29.26 5.66
CA ASP A 439 -23.86 29.52 6.78
C ASP A 439 -23.85 28.38 7.78
N ASP A 440 -23.73 27.12 7.33
CA ASP A 440 -23.59 25.96 8.21
C ASP A 440 -22.27 25.99 8.98
N ILE A 441 -21.17 26.40 8.31
CA ILE A 441 -19.86 26.58 8.95
C ILE A 441 -19.94 27.69 10.01
N ARG A 442 -20.52 28.85 9.66
CA ARG A 442 -20.65 29.97 10.60
C ARG A 442 -21.51 29.59 11.80
N TRP A 443 -22.62 28.89 11.56
CA TRP A 443 -23.50 28.39 12.60
C TRP A 443 -22.73 27.42 13.54
N ALA A 444 -22.00 26.46 12.99
CA ALA A 444 -21.25 25.49 13.79
C ALA A 444 -20.13 26.14 14.60
N LEU A 445 -19.42 27.12 14.03
CA LEU A 445 -18.40 27.90 14.75
C LEU A 445 -19.03 28.72 15.89
N GLY A 446 -20.18 29.34 15.67
CA GLY A 446 -20.93 30.06 16.71
C GLY A 446 -21.37 29.12 17.84
N MET A 447 -21.94 27.96 17.50
CA MET A 447 -22.36 26.96 18.49
C MET A 447 -21.21 26.42 19.33
N ALA A 448 -20.02 26.27 18.75
CA ALA A 448 -18.81 25.82 19.44
C ALA A 448 -18.04 26.93 20.17
N GLY A 449 -18.49 28.21 20.07
CA GLY A 449 -17.74 29.36 20.58
C GLY A 449 -16.37 29.54 19.89
N ALA A 450 -16.24 29.11 18.62
CA ALA A 450 -15.00 29.10 17.86
C ALA A 450 -14.88 30.25 16.83
N GLN A 451 -15.93 31.06 16.65
CA GLN A 451 -15.96 32.11 15.63
C GLN A 451 -14.83 33.14 15.84
N SER A 452 -14.68 33.64 17.07
CA SER A 452 -13.62 34.60 17.42
C SER A 452 -12.20 34.07 17.21
N ILE A 453 -12.02 32.74 17.37
CA ILE A 453 -10.74 32.09 17.12
C ILE A 453 -10.39 32.20 15.62
N VAL A 454 -11.33 31.84 14.75
CA VAL A 454 -11.14 31.89 13.30
C VAL A 454 -10.95 33.33 12.84
N ASP A 455 -11.75 34.29 13.36
CA ASP A 455 -11.67 35.70 13.01
C ASP A 455 -10.33 36.37 13.43
N SER A 456 -9.68 35.82 14.47
CA SER A 456 -8.36 36.30 14.92
C SER A 456 -7.19 35.83 14.05
N LEU A 457 -7.41 34.85 13.17
CA LEU A 457 -6.37 34.29 12.31
C LEU A 457 -6.24 35.13 11.01
N PRO A 458 -5.02 35.36 10.51
CA PRO A 458 -4.79 36.22 9.34
C PRO A 458 -5.55 35.82 8.08
N LEU A 459 -5.76 34.51 7.86
CA LEU A 459 -6.48 33.97 6.71
C LEU A 459 -7.86 33.38 7.10
N GLY A 460 -8.34 33.62 8.32
CA GLY A 460 -9.61 33.10 8.79
C GLY A 460 -9.77 31.60 8.54
N LEU A 461 -10.85 31.18 7.88
CA LEU A 461 -11.14 29.80 7.52
C LEU A 461 -10.12 29.15 6.59
N GLU A 462 -9.41 29.95 5.80
CA GLU A 462 -8.39 29.46 4.84
C GLU A 462 -7.01 29.29 5.51
N THR A 463 -6.90 29.53 6.82
CA THR A 463 -5.67 29.27 7.57
C THR A 463 -5.38 27.77 7.53
N VAL A 464 -4.21 27.40 6.99
CA VAL A 464 -3.75 26.01 6.93
C VAL A 464 -3.21 25.62 8.30
N LEU A 465 -3.78 24.57 8.86
CA LEU A 465 -3.30 23.94 10.08
C LEU A 465 -2.14 23.00 9.72
N GLY A 466 -1.01 23.13 10.42
CA GLY A 466 0.08 22.14 10.33
C GLY A 466 -0.32 20.80 10.94
N GLU A 467 0.60 19.84 10.95
CA GLU A 467 0.38 18.56 11.62
C GLU A 467 -0.09 18.78 13.07
N ASP A 468 -1.18 18.13 13.44
CA ASP A 468 -1.83 18.22 14.75
C ASP A 468 -2.27 19.64 15.18
N ALA A 469 -2.36 20.58 14.25
CA ALA A 469 -2.76 21.97 14.51
C ALA A 469 -2.00 22.62 15.69
N ARG A 470 -0.68 22.39 15.77
CA ARG A 470 0.19 22.89 16.88
C ARG A 470 0.20 24.41 17.04
N THR A 471 -0.23 25.14 16.01
CA THR A 471 -0.37 26.61 16.06
C THR A 471 -1.55 27.07 16.91
N LEU A 472 -2.48 26.19 17.24
CA LEU A 472 -3.65 26.47 18.07
C LEU A 472 -3.42 25.97 19.51
N SER A 473 -3.96 26.70 20.51
CA SER A 473 -4.01 26.21 21.89
C SER A 473 -4.90 24.96 22.01
N GLY A 474 -4.75 24.18 23.09
CA GLY A 474 -5.58 23.00 23.33
C GLY A 474 -7.08 23.32 23.31
N GLY A 475 -7.51 24.39 23.97
CA GLY A 475 -8.91 24.84 23.97
C GLY A 475 -9.40 25.31 22.60
N GLN A 476 -8.54 25.99 21.84
CA GLN A 476 -8.88 26.39 20.46
C GLN A 476 -9.09 25.16 19.56
N ARG A 477 -8.19 24.17 19.63
CA ARG A 477 -8.34 22.90 18.92
C ARG A 477 -9.66 22.21 19.29
N GLN A 478 -9.97 22.13 20.59
CA GLN A 478 -11.19 21.49 21.06
C GLN A 478 -12.45 22.18 20.52
N ARG A 479 -12.52 23.53 20.55
CA ARG A 479 -13.64 24.29 20.00
C ARG A 479 -13.81 24.08 18.49
N ILE A 480 -12.72 24.05 17.71
CA ILE A 480 -12.79 23.75 16.27
C ILE A 480 -13.23 22.30 16.04
N ALA A 481 -12.79 21.34 16.87
CA ALA A 481 -13.25 19.95 16.79
C ALA A 481 -14.76 19.82 17.10
N ILE A 482 -15.27 20.57 18.08
CA ILE A 482 -16.71 20.67 18.36
C ILE A 482 -17.45 21.24 17.14
N ALA A 483 -16.96 22.33 16.55
CA ALA A 483 -17.56 22.89 15.34
C ALA A 483 -17.59 21.86 14.19
N ARG A 484 -16.50 21.09 13.98
CA ARG A 484 -16.44 20.00 13.01
C ARG A 484 -17.48 18.91 13.27
N ALA A 485 -17.71 18.55 14.55
CA ALA A 485 -18.72 17.58 14.90
C ALA A 485 -20.14 18.11 14.66
N LEU A 486 -20.37 19.42 14.87
CA LEU A 486 -21.67 20.05 14.75
C LEU A 486 -22.07 20.44 13.33
N VAL A 487 -21.11 20.70 12.42
CA VAL A 487 -21.38 21.24 11.07
C VAL A 487 -22.36 20.39 10.25
N ARG A 488 -22.45 19.10 10.55
CA ARG A 488 -23.38 18.14 9.95
C ARG A 488 -24.75 18.10 10.63
N ARG A 489 -24.97 18.91 11.66
CA ARG A 489 -26.19 18.91 12.47
C ARG A 489 -26.54 17.50 12.99
N PRO A 490 -25.63 16.85 13.76
CA PRO A 490 -25.81 15.49 14.20
C PRO A 490 -27.04 15.32 15.10
N LYS A 491 -27.58 14.11 15.16
CA LYS A 491 -28.65 13.72 16.09
C LYS A 491 -28.10 13.22 17.43
N ILE A 492 -26.86 12.76 17.44
CA ILE A 492 -26.13 12.37 18.65
C ILE A 492 -24.78 13.08 18.62
N LEU A 493 -24.40 13.70 19.72
CA LEU A 493 -23.09 14.33 19.91
C LEU A 493 -22.36 13.66 21.06
N ILE A 494 -21.17 13.13 20.80
CA ILE A 494 -20.30 12.53 21.80
C ILE A 494 -19.13 13.45 22.08
N LEU A 495 -18.96 13.84 23.34
CA LEU A 495 -17.85 14.64 23.83
C LEU A 495 -17.00 13.74 24.76
N ASP A 496 -15.85 13.29 24.30
CA ASP A 496 -14.96 12.41 25.07
C ASP A 496 -13.91 13.25 25.79
N GLU A 497 -13.97 13.28 27.14
CA GLU A 497 -13.08 14.02 28.04
C GLU A 497 -12.91 15.52 27.66
N PRO A 498 -13.99 16.28 27.38
CA PRO A 498 -13.88 17.65 26.88
C PRO A 498 -13.24 18.59 27.89
N THR A 499 -13.28 18.25 29.19
CA THR A 499 -12.70 19.02 30.30
C THR A 499 -11.17 19.06 30.30
N ASN A 500 -10.49 18.20 29.55
CA ASN A 500 -9.02 18.21 29.49
C ASN A 500 -8.46 19.45 28.79
N HIS A 501 -9.22 20.06 27.90
CA HIS A 501 -8.79 21.21 27.11
C HIS A 501 -9.72 22.43 27.17
N LEU A 502 -10.97 22.25 27.64
CA LEU A 502 -11.89 23.33 27.87
C LEU A 502 -12.14 23.47 29.40
N ASP A 503 -12.11 24.69 29.86
CA ASP A 503 -12.53 25.00 31.23
C ASP A 503 -14.05 24.81 31.40
N ARG A 504 -14.52 24.80 32.65
CA ARG A 504 -15.94 24.65 32.98
C ARG A 504 -16.82 25.65 32.23
N ASN A 505 -16.39 26.91 32.12
CA ASN A 505 -17.14 27.96 31.44
C ASN A 505 -17.26 27.70 29.95
N GLY A 506 -16.19 27.22 29.28
CA GLY A 506 -16.20 26.87 27.89
C GLY A 506 -17.15 25.73 27.54
N ILE A 507 -17.23 24.71 28.40
CA ILE A 507 -18.20 23.61 28.24
C ILE A 507 -19.61 24.09 28.49
N ALA A 508 -19.83 24.87 29.57
CA ALA A 508 -21.14 25.44 29.91
C ALA A 508 -21.67 26.33 28.78
N GLU A 509 -20.81 27.12 28.13
CA GLU A 509 -21.15 27.94 26.96
C GLU A 509 -21.63 27.04 25.78
N VAL A 510 -20.88 26.00 25.44
CA VAL A 510 -21.27 25.08 24.35
C VAL A 510 -22.59 24.38 24.66
N LEU A 511 -22.79 23.90 25.90
CA LEU A 511 -24.03 23.26 26.30
C LEU A 511 -25.21 24.24 26.33
N ALA A 512 -24.99 25.49 26.75
CA ALA A 512 -26.02 26.54 26.70
C ALA A 512 -26.45 26.83 25.27
N ASN A 513 -25.48 26.94 24.33
CA ASN A 513 -25.76 27.10 22.93
C ASN A 513 -26.54 25.91 22.34
N LEU A 514 -26.16 24.68 22.71
CA LEU A 514 -26.87 23.46 22.31
C LEU A 514 -28.29 23.40 22.88
N ARG A 515 -28.49 23.80 24.11
CA ARG A 515 -29.83 23.86 24.77
C ARG A 515 -30.75 24.89 24.11
N ALA A 516 -30.20 26.00 23.62
CA ALA A 516 -30.96 27.02 22.89
C ALA A 516 -31.39 26.55 21.48
N TRP A 517 -30.77 25.51 20.94
CA TRP A 517 -31.11 24.97 19.64
C TRP A 517 -32.29 23.99 19.72
N GLN A 518 -33.41 24.30 19.05
CA GLN A 518 -34.65 23.49 19.13
C GLN A 518 -34.45 22.04 18.65
N ALA A 519 -33.62 21.81 17.62
CA ALA A 519 -33.31 20.48 17.11
C ALA A 519 -32.02 19.90 17.71
N ARG A 520 -31.78 20.18 19.01
CA ARG A 520 -30.56 19.76 19.71
C ARG A 520 -30.38 18.24 19.66
N PRO A 521 -29.14 17.76 19.56
CA PRO A 521 -28.84 16.32 19.60
C PRO A 521 -29.04 15.72 20.97
N ALA A 522 -29.12 14.40 21.09
CA ALA A 522 -28.75 13.70 22.31
C ALA A 522 -27.25 13.91 22.54
N VAL A 523 -26.84 14.31 23.73
CA VAL A 523 -25.43 14.58 24.05
C VAL A 523 -24.92 13.53 25.04
N LEU A 524 -23.83 12.85 24.69
CA LEU A 524 -23.08 11.99 25.61
C LEU A 524 -21.79 12.70 26.00
N ILE A 525 -21.64 13.06 27.27
CA ILE A 525 -20.41 13.58 27.84
C ILE A 525 -19.71 12.44 28.57
N VAL A 526 -18.53 12.09 28.16
CA VAL A 526 -17.68 11.11 28.84
C VAL A 526 -16.64 11.87 29.64
N SER A 527 -16.63 11.67 30.96
CA SER A 527 -15.69 12.38 31.85
C SER A 527 -15.37 11.58 33.10
N HIS A 528 -14.23 11.87 33.70
CA HIS A 528 -13.86 11.39 35.01
C HIS A 528 -14.05 12.50 36.09
N HIS A 529 -14.47 13.70 35.68
CA HIS A 529 -14.68 14.87 36.55
C HIS A 529 -16.15 14.99 36.98
N SER A 530 -16.37 15.36 38.25
CA SER A 530 -17.71 15.60 38.81
C SER A 530 -18.45 16.78 38.14
N GLU A 531 -17.71 17.69 37.50
CA GLU A 531 -18.29 18.85 36.81
C GLU A 531 -19.23 18.46 35.65
N ALA A 532 -18.97 17.32 35.01
CA ALA A 532 -19.85 16.79 33.96
C ALA A 532 -21.23 16.38 34.52
N VAL A 533 -21.28 15.97 35.76
CA VAL A 533 -22.52 15.57 36.47
C VAL A 533 -23.45 16.76 36.64
N ASP A 534 -22.90 17.93 37.03
CA ASP A 534 -23.66 19.15 37.25
C ASP A 534 -24.33 19.69 35.97
N MET A 535 -23.83 19.29 34.82
CA MET A 535 -24.27 19.77 33.50
C MET A 535 -25.25 18.82 32.82
N ALA A 536 -25.40 17.59 33.32
CA ALA A 536 -26.16 16.51 32.68
C ALA A 536 -27.59 16.42 33.19
N ASP A 537 -28.51 16.02 32.31
CA ASP A 537 -29.89 15.68 32.67
C ASP A 537 -29.96 14.25 33.26
N HIS A 538 -29.04 13.36 32.79
CA HIS A 538 -28.90 11.98 33.29
C HIS A 538 -27.43 11.65 33.57
N VAL A 539 -27.18 10.85 34.62
CA VAL A 539 -25.83 10.42 34.99
C VAL A 539 -25.76 8.91 35.04
N VAL A 540 -24.81 8.35 34.32
CA VAL A 540 -24.51 6.90 34.30
C VAL A 540 -23.09 6.71 34.87
N ASN A 541 -22.98 5.94 35.94
CA ASN A 541 -21.70 5.71 36.63
C ASN A 541 -21.15 4.33 36.28
N LEU A 542 -19.97 4.31 35.63
CA LEU A 542 -19.17 3.10 35.34
C LEU A 542 -18.25 2.84 36.54
N GLY A 543 -18.53 1.79 37.29
CA GLY A 543 -17.72 1.38 38.46
C GLY A 543 -18.46 1.35 39.80
N ALA A 544 -19.72 1.80 39.85
CA ALA A 544 -20.62 1.41 40.94
C ALA A 544 -21.06 -0.04 40.66
N ALA A 545 -20.54 -1.00 41.42
CA ALA A 545 -21.09 -2.36 41.43
C ALA A 545 -22.61 -2.23 41.61
N ALA A 546 -23.40 -2.88 40.72
CA ALA A 546 -24.83 -3.00 40.97
C ALA A 546 -25.02 -3.51 42.40
N PRO A 547 -25.94 -2.93 43.20
CA PRO A 547 -26.16 -3.43 44.54
C PRO A 547 -26.56 -4.89 44.43
N VAL A 548 -25.74 -5.78 44.97
CA VAL A 548 -26.10 -7.18 45.17
C VAL A 548 -27.31 -7.17 46.08
N SER A 549 -28.49 -7.38 45.52
CA SER A 549 -29.70 -7.61 46.30
C SER A 549 -29.44 -8.85 47.15
N ARG A 550 -29.38 -8.65 48.45
CA ARG A 550 -29.36 -9.71 49.47
C ARG A 550 -30.68 -10.47 49.46
#